data_f13aa1ff400bbfe3b0e0a821353c9306
#
_entry.id   f13aa1ff400bbfe3b0e0a821353c9306
#
_cell.length_a   1.000
_cell.length_b   1.000
_cell.length_c   1.000
_cell.angle_alpha   90.00
_cell.angle_beta   90.00
_cell.angle_gamma   90.00
#
_symmetry.space_group_name_H-M   'P 1'
#
loop_
_entity.id
_entity.type
_entity.pdbx_description
1 polymer ?
#
loop_
_entity_poly.entity_id
_entity_poly.type
_entity_poly.pdbx_seq_one_letter_code
_entity_poly.pdbx_strand_id
1 'polypeptide(L)'
;VVPGTYTAKLFVGDKLQGESKLEVRVDPTVKVTTADLQTQFDLGMKLRDLTSTMNDGLRQLDSLKLQTDQIEAVAKDRLTEVPADLTKAFADYKKALNTLLNSLATNPEDGNFAASRYADQLFGLYFTINGGNSAPTATMKENAEMLSKEFPNRIAQINKFVNEDTANFNKVLQKNGLA
;
A
#
# COMPACT_ATOMS: atom_id res chain seq x y z
N VAL A 1 -3.27 21.51 -3.99
CA VAL A 1 -2.44 22.67 -3.66
C VAL A 1 -3.26 23.65 -2.85
N VAL A 2 -2.76 24.13 -1.72
CA VAL A 2 -3.42 25.10 -0.86
C VAL A 2 -3.25 26.52 -1.48
N PRO A 3 -4.22 27.41 -1.39
CA PRO A 3 -4.07 28.79 -1.85
C PRO A 3 -2.85 29.49 -1.23
N GLY A 4 -2.08 30.21 -2.04
CA GLY A 4 -0.84 30.86 -1.61
C GLY A 4 0.09 31.22 -2.76
N THR A 5 1.24 31.80 -2.42
CA THR A 5 2.26 32.16 -3.41
C THR A 5 3.30 31.04 -3.54
N TYR A 6 3.51 30.59 -4.75
CA TYR A 6 4.45 29.52 -5.11
C TYR A 6 5.54 30.04 -6.02
N THR A 7 6.68 29.37 -6.05
CA THR A 7 7.76 29.63 -7.01
C THR A 7 7.89 28.45 -7.95
N ALA A 8 7.65 28.64 -9.23
CA ALA A 8 7.94 27.66 -10.27
C ALA A 8 9.39 27.84 -10.73
N LYS A 9 10.16 26.74 -10.76
CA LYS A 9 11.55 26.73 -11.24
C LYS A 9 11.68 25.79 -12.42
N LEU A 10 12.34 26.27 -13.48
CA LEU A 10 12.63 25.48 -14.67
C LEU A 10 14.10 25.04 -14.64
N PHE A 11 14.32 23.72 -14.71
CA PHE A 11 15.65 23.14 -14.81
C PHE A 11 15.83 22.44 -16.16
N VAL A 12 17.02 22.55 -16.74
CA VAL A 12 17.47 21.73 -17.87
C VAL A 12 18.71 20.97 -17.40
N GLY A 13 18.57 19.67 -17.21
CA GLY A 13 19.51 18.91 -16.37
C GLY A 13 19.53 19.50 -14.96
N ASP A 14 20.72 19.73 -14.41
CA ASP A 14 20.90 20.33 -13.08
C ASP A 14 20.96 21.85 -13.08
N LYS A 15 20.84 22.50 -14.27
CA LYS A 15 21.00 23.95 -14.42
C LYS A 15 19.62 24.64 -14.35
N LEU A 16 19.48 25.56 -13.37
CA LEU A 16 18.32 26.45 -13.28
C LEU A 16 18.34 27.42 -14.50
N GLN A 17 17.26 27.44 -15.27
CA GLN A 17 17.07 28.29 -16.44
C GLN A 17 16.20 29.51 -16.14
N GLY A 18 15.32 29.41 -15.15
CA GLY A 18 14.48 30.53 -14.77
C GLY A 18 13.58 30.17 -13.60
N GLU A 19 13.05 31.22 -12.98
CA GLU A 19 12.00 31.08 -11.95
C GLU A 19 10.95 32.17 -12.09
N SER A 20 9.72 31.86 -11.67
CA SER A 20 8.60 32.78 -11.64
C SER A 20 7.73 32.52 -10.43
N LYS A 21 7.21 33.61 -9.86
CA LYS A 21 6.18 33.50 -8.81
C LYS A 21 4.80 33.34 -9.43
N LEU A 22 4.00 32.47 -8.85
CA LEU A 22 2.60 32.32 -9.20
C LEU A 22 1.74 32.35 -7.93
N GLU A 23 0.56 32.92 -8.03
CA GLU A 23 -0.42 32.97 -6.97
C GLU A 23 -1.54 31.96 -7.26
N VAL A 24 -1.77 31.03 -6.33
CA VAL A 24 -2.91 30.11 -6.35
C VAL A 24 -4.01 30.71 -5.48
N ARG A 25 -5.18 30.90 -6.05
CA ARG A 25 -6.35 31.49 -5.38
C ARG A 25 -7.48 30.46 -5.32
N VAL A 26 -8.35 30.64 -4.32
CA VAL A 26 -9.62 29.90 -4.28
C VAL A 26 -10.50 30.36 -5.42
N ASP A 27 -11.20 29.46 -6.08
CA ASP A 27 -12.25 29.81 -7.03
C ASP A 27 -13.35 30.58 -6.28
N PRO A 28 -13.67 31.83 -6.67
CA PRO A 28 -14.64 32.64 -5.96
C PRO A 28 -16.06 32.07 -5.97
N THR A 29 -16.37 31.12 -6.83
CA THR A 29 -17.66 30.41 -6.88
C THR A 29 -17.79 29.31 -5.84
N VAL A 30 -16.67 28.85 -5.27
CA VAL A 30 -16.64 27.77 -4.27
C VAL A 30 -16.66 28.35 -2.86
N LYS A 31 -17.64 27.93 -2.07
CA LYS A 31 -17.78 28.35 -0.67
C LYS A 31 -16.91 27.46 0.24
N VAL A 32 -15.60 27.70 0.21
CA VAL A 32 -14.62 26.98 1.05
C VAL A 32 -13.61 27.98 1.60
N THR A 33 -13.19 27.79 2.84
CA THR A 33 -12.16 28.64 3.45
C THR A 33 -10.75 28.08 3.19
N THR A 34 -9.73 28.95 3.28
CA THR A 34 -8.31 28.47 3.20
C THR A 34 -8.00 27.46 4.31
N ALA A 35 -8.60 27.62 5.50
CA ALA A 35 -8.44 26.67 6.61
C ALA A 35 -9.05 25.29 6.28
N ASP A 36 -10.18 25.25 5.59
CA ASP A 36 -10.80 24.00 5.13
C ASP A 36 -9.92 23.28 4.12
N LEU A 37 -9.37 24.02 3.15
CA LEU A 37 -8.45 23.50 2.14
C LEU A 37 -7.13 23.04 2.75
N GLN A 38 -6.62 23.71 3.80
CA GLN A 38 -5.45 23.26 4.55
C GLN A 38 -5.76 21.94 5.26
N THR A 39 -6.91 21.84 5.93
CA THR A 39 -7.35 20.61 6.60
C THR A 39 -7.48 19.44 5.60
N GLN A 40 -8.07 19.71 4.42
CA GLN A 40 -8.16 18.73 3.34
C GLN A 40 -6.78 18.28 2.87
N PHE A 41 -5.87 19.22 2.65
CA PHE A 41 -4.51 18.95 2.20
C PHE A 41 -3.75 18.09 3.22
N ASP A 42 -3.76 18.48 4.49
CA ASP A 42 -3.03 17.78 5.55
C ASP A 42 -3.53 16.33 5.73
N LEU A 43 -4.86 16.16 5.69
CA LEU A 43 -5.48 14.85 5.78
C LEU A 43 -5.19 14.01 4.53
N GLY A 44 -5.25 14.62 3.34
CA GLY A 44 -4.89 13.98 2.09
C GLY A 44 -3.43 13.53 2.06
N MET A 45 -2.50 14.36 2.54
CA MET A 45 -1.08 14.02 2.63
C MET A 45 -0.84 12.85 3.59
N LYS A 46 -1.49 12.86 4.75
CA LYS A 46 -1.42 11.75 5.71
C LYS A 46 -1.88 10.44 5.08
N LEU A 47 -3.06 10.43 4.46
CA LEU A 47 -3.60 9.22 3.82
C LEU A 47 -2.75 8.76 2.64
N ARG A 48 -2.18 9.68 1.86
CA ARG A 48 -1.21 9.35 0.80
C ARG A 48 -0.03 8.58 1.35
N ASP A 49 0.56 9.03 2.44
CA ASP A 49 1.75 8.41 3.01
C ASP A 49 1.43 7.01 3.57
N LEU A 50 0.28 6.86 4.24
CA LEU A 50 -0.21 5.56 4.69
C LEU A 50 -0.47 4.61 3.51
N THR A 51 -1.12 5.11 2.45
CA THR A 51 -1.40 4.32 1.24
C THR A 51 -0.12 3.90 0.53
N SER A 52 0.87 4.80 0.41
CA SER A 52 2.17 4.47 -0.20
C SER A 52 2.88 3.37 0.57
N THR A 53 2.98 3.49 1.90
CA THR A 53 3.61 2.48 2.75
C THR A 53 2.88 1.14 2.69
N MET A 54 1.53 1.14 2.67
CA MET A 54 0.74 -0.08 2.51
C MET A 54 1.02 -0.76 1.16
N ASN A 55 1.04 0.02 0.07
CA ASN A 55 1.33 -0.50 -1.27
C ASN A 55 2.75 -1.08 -1.37
N ASP A 56 3.73 -0.51 -0.67
CA ASP A 56 5.08 -1.08 -0.60
C ASP A 56 5.06 -2.46 0.08
N GLY A 57 4.34 -2.58 1.19
CA GLY A 57 4.14 -3.86 1.86
C GLY A 57 3.42 -4.90 1.00
N LEU A 58 2.35 -4.51 0.32
CA LEU A 58 1.61 -5.41 -0.59
C LEU A 58 2.49 -5.88 -1.74
N ARG A 59 3.26 -4.99 -2.39
CA ARG A 59 4.23 -5.36 -3.45
C ARG A 59 5.27 -6.35 -2.96
N GLN A 60 5.72 -6.21 -1.70
CA GLN A 60 6.66 -7.15 -1.11
C GLN A 60 6.03 -8.54 -0.93
N LEU A 61 4.78 -8.62 -0.44
CA LEU A 61 4.05 -9.89 -0.31
C LEU A 61 3.77 -10.54 -1.67
N ASP A 62 3.39 -9.77 -2.68
CA ASP A 62 3.18 -10.26 -4.05
C ASP A 62 4.48 -10.81 -4.67
N SER A 63 5.60 -10.13 -4.41
CA SER A 63 6.92 -10.62 -4.82
C SER A 63 7.26 -11.96 -4.16
N LEU A 64 6.97 -12.12 -2.87
CA LEU A 64 7.16 -13.39 -2.17
C LEU A 64 6.27 -14.50 -2.72
N LYS A 65 5.03 -14.19 -3.11
CA LYS A 65 4.11 -15.13 -3.77
C LYS A 65 4.71 -15.63 -5.08
N LEU A 66 5.14 -14.71 -5.94
CA LEU A 66 5.75 -15.05 -7.23
C LEU A 66 7.03 -15.89 -7.06
N GLN A 67 7.92 -15.50 -6.15
CA GLN A 67 9.15 -16.26 -5.86
C GLN A 67 8.83 -17.65 -5.34
N THR A 68 7.84 -17.79 -4.46
CA THR A 68 7.43 -19.10 -3.92
C THR A 68 6.92 -20.02 -5.02
N ASP A 69 6.11 -19.50 -5.96
CA ASP A 69 5.61 -20.27 -7.10
C ASP A 69 6.74 -20.72 -8.02
N GLN A 70 7.73 -19.85 -8.26
CA GLN A 70 8.92 -20.19 -9.06
C GLN A 70 9.78 -21.26 -8.39
N ILE A 71 10.05 -21.15 -7.07
CA ILE A 71 10.84 -22.14 -6.33
C ILE A 71 10.11 -23.50 -6.29
N GLU A 72 8.78 -23.50 -6.11
CA GLU A 72 8.00 -24.75 -6.14
C GLU A 72 8.06 -25.42 -7.52
N ALA A 73 8.01 -24.64 -8.62
CA ALA A 73 8.17 -25.16 -9.96
C ALA A 73 9.57 -25.79 -10.17
N VAL A 74 10.62 -25.10 -9.70
CA VAL A 74 12.00 -25.62 -9.74
C VAL A 74 12.15 -26.88 -8.90
N ALA A 75 11.52 -26.96 -7.73
CA ALA A 75 11.55 -28.14 -6.89
C ALA A 75 10.94 -29.36 -7.59
N LYS A 76 9.79 -29.16 -8.27
CA LYS A 76 9.10 -30.22 -9.04
C LYS A 76 9.90 -30.68 -10.27
N ASP A 77 10.69 -29.79 -10.88
CA ASP A 77 11.52 -30.10 -12.03
C ASP A 77 12.81 -30.85 -11.64
N ARG A 78 13.45 -30.43 -10.53
CA ARG A 78 14.78 -30.98 -10.13
C ARG A 78 14.71 -32.22 -9.27
N LEU A 79 13.65 -32.41 -8.49
CA LEU A 79 13.52 -33.52 -7.57
C LEU A 79 12.68 -34.62 -8.20
N THR A 80 13.24 -35.84 -8.27
CA THR A 80 12.52 -37.03 -8.76
C THR A 80 11.24 -37.28 -7.93
N GLU A 81 11.30 -36.98 -6.63
CA GLU A 81 10.18 -37.02 -5.69
C GLU A 81 10.32 -35.81 -4.75
N VAL A 82 9.29 -34.99 -4.64
CA VAL A 82 9.27 -33.85 -3.72
C VAL A 82 8.99 -34.34 -2.31
N PRO A 83 9.88 -34.12 -1.33
CA PRO A 83 9.68 -34.57 0.04
C PRO A 83 8.36 -34.06 0.65
N ALA A 84 7.70 -34.88 1.47
CA ALA A 84 6.42 -34.57 2.07
C ALA A 84 6.49 -33.31 2.98
N ASP A 85 7.60 -33.11 3.71
CA ASP A 85 7.84 -31.93 4.54
C ASP A 85 7.95 -30.65 3.70
N LEU A 86 8.60 -30.74 2.55
CA LEU A 86 8.72 -29.62 1.60
C LEU A 86 7.37 -29.29 0.94
N THR A 87 6.61 -30.30 0.49
CA THR A 87 5.26 -30.13 -0.06
C THR A 87 4.34 -29.44 0.95
N LYS A 88 4.39 -29.90 2.21
CA LYS A 88 3.63 -29.28 3.29
C LYS A 88 4.06 -27.83 3.55
N ALA A 89 5.36 -27.54 3.56
CA ALA A 89 5.90 -26.21 3.79
C ALA A 89 5.43 -25.22 2.70
N PHE A 90 5.44 -25.60 1.42
CA PHE A 90 4.87 -24.78 0.34
C PHE A 90 3.39 -24.52 0.55
N ALA A 91 2.60 -25.54 0.86
CA ALA A 91 1.16 -25.40 1.07
C ALA A 91 0.84 -24.47 2.25
N ASP A 92 1.50 -24.65 3.39
CA ASP A 92 1.29 -23.86 4.61
C ASP A 92 1.71 -22.39 4.40
N TYR A 93 2.89 -22.16 3.78
CA TYR A 93 3.39 -20.83 3.50
C TYR A 93 2.48 -20.06 2.53
N LYS A 94 2.09 -20.66 1.40
CA LYS A 94 1.16 -20.08 0.43
C LYS A 94 -0.20 -19.77 1.06
N LYS A 95 -0.72 -20.66 1.90
CA LYS A 95 -1.96 -20.45 2.62
C LYS A 95 -1.86 -19.23 3.55
N ALA A 96 -0.79 -19.14 4.34
CA ALA A 96 -0.56 -18.03 5.25
C ALA A 96 -0.41 -16.69 4.49
N LEU A 97 0.38 -16.70 3.40
CA LEU A 97 0.58 -15.53 2.53
C LEU A 97 -0.74 -15.04 1.90
N ASN A 98 -1.52 -15.94 1.31
CA ASN A 98 -2.81 -15.59 0.72
C ASN A 98 -3.81 -15.10 1.78
N THR A 99 -3.80 -15.70 2.97
CA THR A 99 -4.65 -15.24 4.09
C THR A 99 -4.30 -13.80 4.48
N LEU A 100 -3.00 -13.47 4.58
CA LEU A 100 -2.54 -12.12 4.89
C LEU A 100 -2.92 -11.14 3.77
N LEU A 101 -2.60 -11.44 2.52
CA LEU A 101 -2.96 -10.62 1.36
C LEU A 101 -4.46 -10.33 1.32
N ASN A 102 -5.30 -11.36 1.43
CA ASN A 102 -6.76 -11.23 1.41
C ASN A 102 -7.31 -10.46 2.63
N SER A 103 -6.58 -10.35 3.72
CA SER A 103 -6.96 -9.50 4.86
C SER A 103 -6.65 -8.02 4.64
N LEU A 104 -5.72 -7.71 3.74
CA LEU A 104 -5.20 -6.35 3.50
C LEU A 104 -5.79 -5.69 2.26
N ALA A 105 -5.94 -6.42 1.16
CA ALA A 105 -6.43 -5.92 -0.12
C ALA A 105 -7.45 -6.86 -0.74
N THR A 106 -8.41 -6.30 -1.47
CA THR A 106 -9.40 -7.09 -2.23
C THR A 106 -8.72 -7.77 -3.40
N ASN A 107 -8.96 -9.08 -3.56
CA ASN A 107 -8.49 -9.81 -4.73
C ASN A 107 -9.38 -9.45 -5.93
N PRO A 108 -8.82 -9.15 -7.11
CA PRO A 108 -9.61 -8.95 -8.34
C PRO A 108 -10.56 -10.11 -8.67
N GLU A 109 -10.23 -11.33 -8.24
CA GLU A 109 -11.06 -12.52 -8.44
C GLU A 109 -12.30 -12.57 -7.53
N ASP A 110 -12.35 -11.79 -6.44
CA ASP A 110 -13.51 -11.74 -5.53
C ASP A 110 -14.76 -11.09 -6.15
N GLY A 111 -14.61 -10.48 -7.33
CA GLY A 111 -15.69 -9.83 -8.09
C GLY A 111 -16.05 -8.44 -7.55
N ASN A 112 -16.94 -7.77 -8.28
CA ASN A 112 -17.27 -6.34 -8.06
C ASN A 112 -18.02 -6.05 -6.75
N PHE A 113 -18.50 -7.06 -6.04
CA PHE A 113 -19.27 -6.93 -4.78
C PHE A 113 -18.47 -7.35 -3.55
N ALA A 114 -17.19 -7.59 -3.70
CA ALA A 114 -16.32 -7.90 -2.55
C ALA A 114 -16.29 -6.72 -1.56
N ALA A 115 -16.31 -7.05 -0.27
CA ALA A 115 -16.16 -6.02 0.76
C ALA A 115 -14.75 -5.39 0.69
N SER A 116 -14.69 -4.06 0.68
CA SER A 116 -13.42 -3.32 0.70
C SER A 116 -12.55 -3.73 1.89
N ARG A 117 -11.32 -4.08 1.61
CA ARG A 117 -10.30 -4.41 2.61
C ARG A 117 -9.57 -3.14 3.05
N TYR A 118 -8.62 -3.30 3.94
CA TYR A 118 -7.95 -2.16 4.58
C TYR A 118 -7.26 -1.22 3.56
N ALA A 119 -6.50 -1.75 2.60
CA ALA A 119 -5.83 -0.95 1.56
C ALA A 119 -6.83 -0.22 0.66
N ASP A 120 -7.95 -0.88 0.32
CA ASP A 120 -9.01 -0.28 -0.51
C ASP A 120 -9.70 0.87 0.22
N GLN A 121 -9.91 0.72 1.53
CA GLN A 121 -10.49 1.77 2.37
C GLN A 121 -9.58 2.99 2.49
N LEU A 122 -8.25 2.78 2.67
CA LEU A 122 -7.25 3.85 2.66
C LEU A 122 -7.29 4.61 1.33
N PHE A 123 -7.20 3.90 0.22
CA PHE A 123 -7.19 4.49 -1.13
C PHE A 123 -8.51 5.19 -1.43
N GLY A 124 -9.65 4.57 -1.14
CA GLY A 124 -10.97 5.14 -1.36
C GLY A 124 -11.18 6.43 -0.59
N LEU A 125 -10.76 6.48 0.68
CA LEU A 125 -10.85 7.67 1.50
C LEU A 125 -9.90 8.77 1.01
N TYR A 126 -8.65 8.43 0.65
CA TYR A 126 -7.70 9.35 0.01
C TYR A 126 -8.30 9.98 -1.24
N PHE A 127 -8.85 9.16 -2.14
CA PHE A 127 -9.47 9.61 -3.38
C PHE A 127 -10.67 10.53 -3.12
N THR A 128 -11.55 10.15 -2.18
CA THR A 128 -12.74 10.92 -1.83
C THR A 128 -12.39 12.30 -1.27
N ILE A 129 -11.38 12.38 -0.38
CA ILE A 129 -10.95 13.64 0.23
C ILE A 129 -10.30 14.56 -0.81
N ASN A 130 -9.55 14.02 -1.76
CA ASN A 130 -8.85 14.82 -2.78
C ASN A 130 -9.70 15.09 -4.04
N GLY A 131 -10.85 14.44 -4.19
CA GLY A 131 -11.72 14.53 -5.37
C GLY A 131 -12.52 15.81 -5.51
N GLY A 132 -12.49 16.71 -4.54
CA GLY A 132 -13.28 17.95 -4.55
C GLY A 132 -12.61 19.11 -3.83
N ASN A 133 -13.19 20.29 -3.96
CA ASN A 133 -12.78 21.49 -3.24
C ASN A 133 -13.77 21.78 -2.09
N SER A 134 -13.73 20.94 -1.05
CA SER A 134 -14.61 21.05 0.11
C SER A 134 -13.92 20.67 1.40
N ALA A 135 -14.40 21.19 2.52
CA ALA A 135 -13.93 20.75 3.83
C ALA A 135 -14.18 19.24 4.01
N PRO A 136 -13.21 18.46 4.52
CA PRO A 136 -13.46 17.09 4.91
C PRO A 136 -14.57 17.01 5.95
N THR A 137 -15.56 16.14 5.72
CA THR A 137 -16.67 15.92 6.66
C THR A 137 -16.19 15.32 7.97
N ALA A 138 -17.02 15.38 9.02
CA ALA A 138 -16.73 14.72 10.29
C ALA A 138 -16.48 13.22 10.10
N THR A 139 -17.33 12.54 9.33
CA THR A 139 -17.19 11.12 9.02
C THR A 139 -15.88 10.79 8.29
N MET A 140 -15.44 11.62 7.34
CA MET A 140 -14.14 11.43 6.67
C MET A 140 -12.97 11.53 7.66
N LYS A 141 -13.02 12.46 8.60
CA LYS A 141 -12.00 12.63 9.65
C LYS A 141 -11.98 11.45 10.61
N GLU A 142 -13.14 10.98 11.05
CA GLU A 142 -13.29 9.81 11.92
C GLU A 142 -12.75 8.53 11.25
N ASN A 143 -13.11 8.30 9.98
CA ASN A 143 -12.60 7.18 9.21
C ASN A 143 -11.08 7.25 9.03
N ALA A 144 -10.52 8.42 8.75
CA ALA A 144 -9.07 8.59 8.64
C ALA A 144 -8.36 8.34 9.96
N GLU A 145 -8.95 8.72 11.10
CA GLU A 145 -8.41 8.42 12.43
C GLU A 145 -8.45 6.93 12.72
N MET A 146 -9.57 6.26 12.45
CA MET A 146 -9.74 4.82 12.63
C MET A 146 -8.69 4.04 11.82
N LEU A 147 -8.57 4.33 10.52
CA LEU A 147 -7.58 3.68 9.65
C LEU A 147 -6.14 3.98 10.12
N SER A 148 -5.87 5.21 10.56
CA SER A 148 -4.54 5.56 11.08
C SER A 148 -4.19 4.81 12.36
N LYS A 149 -5.14 4.53 13.24
CA LYS A 149 -4.93 3.75 14.47
C LYS A 149 -4.66 2.27 14.18
N GLU A 150 -5.30 1.71 13.14
CA GLU A 150 -5.07 0.33 12.74
C GLU A 150 -3.78 0.12 11.95
N PHE A 151 -3.28 1.14 11.30
CA PHE A 151 -2.15 1.07 10.36
C PHE A 151 -0.90 0.38 10.95
N PRO A 152 -0.41 0.72 12.17
CA PRO A 152 0.77 0.06 12.74
C PRO A 152 0.60 -1.46 12.88
N ASN A 153 -0.59 -1.92 13.24
CA ASN A 153 -0.89 -3.35 13.37
C ASN A 153 -0.84 -4.06 12.01
N ARG A 154 -1.35 -3.42 10.95
CA ARG A 154 -1.33 -3.98 9.60
C ARG A 154 0.10 -4.09 9.07
N ILE A 155 0.92 -3.07 9.27
CA ILE A 155 2.34 -3.10 8.91
C ILE A 155 3.12 -4.12 9.77
N ALA A 156 2.81 -4.24 11.05
CA ALA A 156 3.43 -5.25 11.91
C ALA A 156 3.14 -6.69 11.43
N GLN A 157 1.93 -6.97 10.94
CA GLN A 157 1.58 -8.27 10.35
C GLN A 157 2.41 -8.56 9.10
N ILE A 158 2.59 -7.58 8.20
CA ILE A 158 3.44 -7.70 7.01
C ILE A 158 4.89 -7.96 7.43
N ASN A 159 5.43 -7.15 8.33
CA ASN A 159 6.81 -7.28 8.78
C ASN A 159 7.08 -8.63 9.47
N LYS A 160 6.14 -9.10 10.28
CA LYS A 160 6.23 -10.44 10.89
C LYS A 160 6.30 -11.51 9.83
N PHE A 161 5.40 -11.50 8.86
CA PHE A 161 5.39 -12.47 7.78
C PHE A 161 6.70 -12.47 7.00
N VAL A 162 7.18 -11.30 6.61
CA VAL A 162 8.43 -11.15 5.84
C VAL A 162 9.65 -11.60 6.63
N ASN A 163 9.75 -11.24 7.92
CA ASN A 163 10.97 -11.49 8.71
C ASN A 163 10.97 -12.85 9.43
N GLU A 164 9.81 -13.34 9.87
CA GLU A 164 9.74 -14.58 10.66
C GLU A 164 9.23 -15.75 9.82
N ASP A 165 8.04 -15.63 9.20
CA ASP A 165 7.41 -16.72 8.46
C ASP A 165 8.25 -17.11 7.23
N THR A 166 8.74 -16.10 6.48
CA THR A 166 9.63 -16.33 5.32
C THR A 166 10.97 -16.90 5.75
N ALA A 167 11.56 -16.45 6.87
CA ALA A 167 12.81 -17.02 7.37
C ALA A 167 12.65 -18.50 7.76
N ASN A 168 11.52 -18.86 8.37
CA ASN A 168 11.23 -20.25 8.72
C ASN A 168 11.00 -21.12 7.48
N PHE A 169 10.29 -20.60 6.48
CA PHE A 169 10.13 -21.27 5.20
C PHE A 169 11.48 -21.49 4.50
N ASN A 170 12.35 -20.46 4.46
CA ASN A 170 13.69 -20.56 3.87
C ASN A 170 14.56 -21.65 4.53
N LYS A 171 14.44 -21.90 5.84
CA LYS A 171 15.14 -23.01 6.49
C LYS A 171 14.73 -24.37 5.92
N VAL A 172 13.44 -24.54 5.58
CA VAL A 172 12.96 -25.78 4.96
C VAL A 172 13.51 -25.91 3.52
N LEU A 173 13.52 -24.80 2.77
CA LEU A 173 14.11 -24.77 1.42
C LEU A 173 15.60 -25.15 1.45
N GLN A 174 16.39 -24.54 2.38
CA GLN A 174 17.82 -24.83 2.54
C GLN A 174 18.07 -26.29 2.88
N LYS A 175 17.31 -26.88 3.81
CA LYS A 175 17.39 -28.30 4.16
C LYS A 175 17.21 -29.19 2.94
N ASN A 176 16.43 -28.77 1.95
CA ASN A 176 16.11 -29.50 0.73
C ASN A 176 16.95 -29.05 -0.50
N GLY A 177 17.97 -28.19 -0.31
CA GLY A 177 18.89 -27.75 -1.38
C GLY A 177 18.30 -26.80 -2.40
N LEU A 178 17.25 -26.01 -2.00
CA LEU A 178 16.52 -25.09 -2.88
C LEU A 178 16.77 -23.61 -2.58
N ALA A 179 17.66 -23.25 -1.67
CA ALA A 179 18.00 -21.86 -1.32
C ALA A 179 19.48 -21.56 -1.51
#